data_17aa7a850736c2dc43622d6f2d59318a
#
_entry.id   17aa7a850736c2dc43622d6f2d59318a
#
_cell.length_a   1.000
_cell.length_b   1.000
_cell.length_c   1.000
_cell.angle_alpha   90.00
_cell.angle_beta   90.00
_cell.angle_gamma   90.00
#
_symmetry.space_group_name_H-M   'P 1'
#
loop_
_entity.id
_entity.type
_entity.pdbx_description
1 polymer ?
#
loop_
_entity_poly.entity_id
_entity_poly.type
_entity_poly.pdbx_seq_one_letter_code
_entity_poly.pdbx_strand_id
1 'polypeptide(L)'
;MRNFVFYGLLYLLAALPSSVRSAEPVIATFSIVACDPETGEVGAAVASMYPAVGKVVPYVKAGVGAFCSQYHHNPEFGPKALVMLETGMRPEEILAELLRHDPKQEHRQLAIIDLQGRAANRNPTGATESGQWWGGASGRHYAVQGNTLAGRKVIADMAAAYEETSGTLADRLMAALVAGDDAGGDHRGRLAAGIRVAKAASAGDADATDFWLELDVDKSDDAVNELAKKYGAWKADAEQKQKPSAERQP
;
A
#
# COMPACT_ATOMS: atom_id res chain seq x y z
N MET A 1 -31.12 -70.28 -34.32
CA MET A 1 -31.49 -69.14 -33.50
C MET A 1 -30.22 -68.64 -32.82
N ARG A 2 -29.68 -67.51 -33.25
CA ARG A 2 -28.43 -66.96 -32.72
C ARG A 2 -28.79 -65.73 -31.87
N ASN A 3 -28.55 -65.82 -30.53
CA ASN A 3 -28.76 -64.74 -29.60
C ASN A 3 -27.60 -63.73 -29.68
N PHE A 4 -27.88 -62.48 -30.06
CA PHE A 4 -26.98 -61.34 -29.98
C PHE A 4 -27.15 -60.71 -28.60
N VAL A 5 -26.06 -60.68 -27.78
CA VAL A 5 -26.00 -59.94 -26.53
C VAL A 5 -25.34 -58.60 -26.83
N PHE A 6 -26.11 -57.50 -26.65
CA PHE A 6 -25.62 -56.11 -26.73
C PHE A 6 -24.97 -55.73 -25.38
N TYR A 7 -23.68 -55.51 -25.36
CA TYR A 7 -23.00 -54.85 -24.26
C TYR A 7 -23.10 -53.33 -24.42
N GLY A 8 -23.93 -52.69 -23.64
CA GLY A 8 -23.98 -51.23 -23.54
C GLY A 8 -22.80 -50.72 -22.69
N LEU A 9 -21.91 -50.00 -23.32
CA LEU A 9 -20.78 -49.31 -22.66
C LEU A 9 -21.28 -48.00 -22.04
N LEU A 10 -21.44 -47.99 -20.71
CA LEU A 10 -21.84 -46.80 -19.94
C LEU A 10 -20.63 -45.91 -19.78
N TYR A 11 -20.54 -44.81 -20.53
CA TYR A 11 -19.53 -43.76 -20.32
C TYR A 11 -19.92 -42.93 -19.07
N LEU A 12 -19.19 -43.14 -17.96
CA LEU A 12 -19.26 -42.30 -16.76
C LEU A 12 -18.48 -41.03 -17.03
N LEU A 13 -19.14 -39.93 -17.39
CA LEU A 13 -18.52 -38.61 -17.45
C LEU A 13 -18.19 -38.16 -16.03
N ALA A 14 -16.93 -38.30 -15.62
CA ALA A 14 -16.45 -37.70 -14.40
C ALA A 14 -16.41 -36.18 -14.59
N ALA A 15 -17.36 -35.46 -13.99
CA ALA A 15 -17.35 -34.03 -13.87
C ALA A 15 -16.17 -33.63 -12.98
N LEU A 16 -15.11 -33.07 -13.56
CA LEU A 16 -14.03 -32.45 -12.81
C LEU A 16 -14.60 -31.26 -12.05
N PRO A 17 -14.31 -31.12 -10.74
CA PRO A 17 -14.75 -29.95 -10.01
C PRO A 17 -14.10 -28.71 -10.63
N SER A 18 -14.92 -27.82 -11.20
CA SER A 18 -14.48 -26.48 -11.57
C SER A 18 -14.01 -25.79 -10.30
N SER A 19 -12.70 -25.58 -10.17
CA SER A 19 -12.16 -24.73 -9.13
C SER A 19 -12.77 -23.35 -9.26
N VAL A 20 -13.70 -23.00 -8.40
CA VAL A 20 -14.23 -21.64 -8.24
C VAL A 20 -13.03 -20.79 -7.79
N ARG A 21 -12.38 -20.15 -8.74
CA ARG A 21 -11.34 -19.18 -8.45
C ARG A 21 -12.04 -18.03 -7.77
N SER A 22 -11.85 -17.87 -6.46
CA SER A 22 -12.34 -16.71 -5.71
C SER A 22 -11.90 -15.45 -6.45
N ALA A 23 -12.86 -14.55 -6.74
CA ALA A 23 -12.52 -13.27 -7.32
C ALA A 23 -11.56 -12.53 -6.37
N GLU A 24 -10.46 -12.02 -6.89
CA GLU A 24 -9.55 -11.19 -6.09
C GLU A 24 -10.33 -9.99 -5.56
N PRO A 25 -10.20 -9.67 -4.26
CA PRO A 25 -10.92 -8.54 -3.69
C PRO A 25 -10.47 -7.23 -4.35
N VAL A 26 -11.43 -6.37 -4.67
CA VAL A 26 -11.15 -5.00 -5.13
C VAL A 26 -10.85 -4.15 -3.91
N ILE A 27 -9.61 -3.70 -3.78
CA ILE A 27 -9.14 -2.85 -2.68
C ILE A 27 -9.14 -1.40 -3.16
N ALA A 28 -10.29 -0.77 -3.10
CA ALA A 28 -10.43 0.64 -3.40
C ALA A 28 -9.83 1.48 -2.26
N THR A 29 -8.95 2.42 -2.60
CA THR A 29 -7.93 2.88 -1.66
C THR A 29 -7.27 4.15 -2.15
N PHE A 30 -6.75 4.95 -1.22
CA PHE A 30 -5.71 5.92 -1.50
C PHE A 30 -4.50 5.66 -0.63
N SER A 31 -3.31 5.84 -1.20
CA SER A 31 -2.05 5.53 -0.53
C SER A 31 -0.91 6.43 -1.02
N ILE A 32 0.14 6.50 -0.21
CA ILE A 32 1.40 7.15 -0.51
C ILE A 32 2.55 6.23 -0.14
N VAL A 33 3.58 6.18 -0.99
CA VAL A 33 4.90 5.66 -0.67
C VAL A 33 5.89 6.81 -0.70
N ALA A 34 6.83 6.84 0.24
CA ALA A 34 7.81 7.91 0.31
C ALA A 34 9.12 7.45 0.96
N CYS A 35 10.18 8.21 0.73
CA CYS A 35 11.44 8.03 1.42
C CYS A 35 12.05 9.37 1.85
N ASP A 36 12.98 9.29 2.76
CA ASP A 36 13.89 10.38 3.13
C ASP A 36 15.34 9.89 2.95
N PRO A 37 16.00 10.25 1.85
CA PRO A 37 17.36 9.80 1.59
C PRO A 37 18.39 10.32 2.59
N GLU A 38 18.11 11.43 3.29
CA GLU A 38 19.02 12.02 4.28
C GLU A 38 19.01 11.21 5.57
N THR A 39 17.83 10.76 6.01
CA THR A 39 17.68 9.94 7.22
C THR A 39 17.78 8.45 6.95
N GLY A 40 17.65 8.03 5.68
CA GLY A 40 17.55 6.62 5.28
C GLY A 40 16.21 5.97 5.61
N GLU A 41 15.18 6.78 5.87
CA GLU A 41 13.83 6.32 6.16
C GLU A 41 13.04 6.06 4.87
N VAL A 42 12.17 5.05 4.92
CA VAL A 42 11.25 4.68 3.84
C VAL A 42 9.93 4.25 4.45
N GLY A 43 8.81 4.60 3.83
CA GLY A 43 7.52 4.31 4.41
C GLY A 43 6.35 4.40 3.45
N ALA A 44 5.19 4.03 3.97
CA ALA A 44 3.91 4.11 3.27
C ALA A 44 2.77 4.41 4.24
N ALA A 45 1.74 5.10 3.75
CA ALA A 45 0.48 5.27 4.45
C ALA A 45 -0.69 4.99 3.51
N VAL A 46 -1.80 4.48 4.06
CA VAL A 46 -2.94 3.99 3.29
C VAL A 46 -4.24 4.13 4.06
N ALA A 47 -5.34 4.42 3.34
CA ALA A 47 -6.69 4.30 3.88
C ALA A 47 -7.68 3.77 2.83
N SER A 48 -8.70 3.04 3.27
CA SER A 48 -9.61 2.30 2.40
C SER A 48 -10.93 1.96 3.10
N MET A 49 -11.96 1.68 2.31
CA MET A 49 -13.14 0.94 2.76
C MET A 49 -12.84 -0.56 2.99
N TYR A 50 -11.69 -1.07 2.59
CA TYR A 50 -11.28 -2.45 2.81
C TYR A 50 -10.70 -2.61 4.23
N PRO A 51 -11.20 -3.57 5.06
CA PRO A 51 -10.75 -3.72 6.44
C PRO A 51 -9.27 -4.13 6.50
N ALA A 52 -8.58 -3.74 7.58
CA ALA A 52 -7.18 -4.04 7.84
C ALA A 52 -6.21 -3.70 6.67
N VAL A 53 -6.55 -2.66 5.90
CA VAL A 53 -5.82 -2.27 4.68
C VAL A 53 -4.33 -1.99 4.92
N GLY A 54 -3.98 -1.49 6.10
CA GLY A 54 -2.60 -1.25 6.50
C GLY A 54 -1.73 -2.51 6.49
N LYS A 55 -2.32 -3.70 6.64
CA LYS A 55 -1.63 -5.00 6.61
C LYS A 55 -1.59 -5.65 5.23
N VAL A 56 -2.29 -5.06 4.24
CA VAL A 56 -2.49 -5.68 2.93
C VAL A 56 -1.80 -4.92 1.81
N VAL A 57 -1.94 -3.59 1.79
CA VAL A 57 -1.51 -2.75 0.65
C VAL A 57 -0.04 -2.36 0.72
N PRO A 58 0.51 -1.88 1.87
CA PRO A 58 1.89 -1.43 1.93
C PRO A 58 2.87 -2.58 2.17
N TYR A 59 3.96 -2.52 1.43
CA TYR A 59 5.16 -3.33 1.61
C TYR A 59 6.34 -2.37 1.78
N VAL A 60 7.00 -2.43 2.91
CA VAL A 60 8.12 -1.54 3.26
C VAL A 60 9.29 -2.38 3.72
N LYS A 61 10.49 -2.06 3.25
CA LYS A 61 11.72 -2.73 3.68
C LYS A 61 12.81 -1.72 3.97
N ALA A 62 13.30 -1.75 5.20
CA ALA A 62 14.38 -0.89 5.66
C ALA A 62 15.62 -0.99 4.74
N GLY A 63 16.22 0.16 4.40
CA GLY A 63 17.38 0.22 3.52
C GLY A 63 17.13 -0.09 2.04
N VAL A 64 15.88 -0.35 1.64
CA VAL A 64 15.50 -0.77 0.28
C VAL A 64 14.50 0.17 -0.36
N GLY A 65 13.27 0.21 0.15
CA GLY A 65 12.21 1.01 -0.45
C GLY A 65 10.81 0.62 0.03
N ALA A 66 9.80 1.18 -0.62
CA ALA A 66 8.40 0.92 -0.34
C ALA A 66 7.59 0.67 -1.62
N PHE A 67 6.56 -0.15 -1.49
CA PHE A 67 5.65 -0.53 -2.56
C PHE A 67 4.22 -0.62 -2.04
N CYS A 68 3.26 -0.13 -2.81
CA CYS A 68 1.83 -0.32 -2.56
C CYS A 68 1.16 -0.99 -3.76
N SER A 69 0.40 -2.07 -3.49
CA SER A 69 -0.42 -2.77 -4.48
C SER A 69 -1.88 -2.68 -4.07
N GLN A 70 -2.71 -2.09 -4.92
CA GLN A 70 -4.13 -1.86 -4.62
C GLN A 70 -5.01 -1.98 -5.87
N TYR A 71 -6.33 -1.72 -5.76
CA TYR A 71 -7.39 -2.02 -6.70
C TYR A 71 -7.53 -3.53 -6.85
N HIS A 72 -7.20 -4.17 -7.95
CA HIS A 72 -7.03 -5.62 -8.00
C HIS A 72 -5.65 -5.97 -7.43
N HIS A 73 -5.60 -6.16 -6.11
CA HIS A 73 -4.36 -6.44 -5.39
C HIS A 73 -3.78 -7.82 -5.77
N ASN A 74 -2.44 -7.86 -5.93
CA ASN A 74 -1.70 -9.11 -6.04
C ASN A 74 -0.67 -9.20 -4.90
N PRO A 75 -0.86 -10.14 -3.94
CA PRO A 75 0.02 -10.24 -2.77
C PRO A 75 1.45 -10.66 -3.10
N GLU A 76 1.69 -11.27 -4.28
CA GLU A 76 3.03 -11.64 -4.71
C GLU A 76 3.88 -10.46 -5.19
N PHE A 77 3.24 -9.35 -5.58
CA PHE A 77 3.95 -8.22 -6.19
C PHE A 77 4.83 -7.49 -5.17
N GLY A 78 4.35 -7.31 -3.94
CA GLY A 78 5.12 -6.62 -2.90
C GLY A 78 6.48 -7.27 -2.61
N PRO A 79 6.52 -8.54 -2.21
CA PRO A 79 7.79 -9.24 -2.00
C PRO A 79 8.70 -9.22 -3.24
N LYS A 80 8.15 -9.45 -4.43
CA LYS A 80 8.92 -9.42 -5.69
C LYS A 80 9.50 -8.02 -5.98
N ALA A 81 8.70 -6.96 -5.77
CA ALA A 81 9.14 -5.58 -5.96
C ALA A 81 10.31 -5.23 -5.05
N LEU A 82 10.22 -5.58 -3.76
CA LEU A 82 11.28 -5.31 -2.79
C LEU A 82 12.57 -6.06 -3.13
N VAL A 83 12.50 -7.32 -3.56
CA VAL A 83 13.66 -8.08 -4.03
C VAL A 83 14.31 -7.42 -5.27
N MET A 84 13.51 -6.95 -6.23
CA MET A 84 14.04 -6.25 -7.41
C MET A 84 14.68 -4.90 -7.05
N LEU A 85 14.09 -4.15 -6.10
CA LEU A 85 14.70 -2.93 -5.58
C LEU A 85 16.08 -3.18 -4.95
N GLU A 86 16.25 -4.28 -4.21
CA GLU A 86 17.54 -4.69 -3.63
C GLU A 86 18.62 -4.93 -4.68
N THR A 87 18.24 -5.37 -5.88
CA THR A 87 19.21 -5.51 -7.00
C THR A 87 19.59 -4.18 -7.64
N GLY A 88 18.98 -3.06 -7.23
CA GLY A 88 19.19 -1.74 -7.80
C GLY A 88 18.36 -1.46 -9.07
N MET A 89 17.44 -2.36 -9.43
CA MET A 89 16.52 -2.15 -10.56
C MET A 89 15.68 -0.87 -10.33
N ARG A 90 15.42 -0.13 -11.39
CA ARG A 90 14.68 1.14 -11.29
C ARG A 90 13.18 0.89 -11.08
N PRO A 91 12.48 1.75 -10.32
CA PRO A 91 11.05 1.64 -10.08
C PRO A 91 10.20 1.38 -11.32
N GLU A 92 10.42 2.12 -12.41
CA GLU A 92 9.67 1.96 -13.66
C GLU A 92 9.89 0.59 -14.32
N GLU A 93 11.12 0.09 -14.26
CA GLU A 93 11.49 -1.24 -14.81
C GLU A 93 10.84 -2.35 -13.99
N ILE A 94 10.78 -2.19 -12.67
CA ILE A 94 10.11 -3.14 -11.76
C ILE A 94 8.61 -3.20 -12.07
N LEU A 95 7.94 -2.05 -12.21
CA LEU A 95 6.52 -2.03 -12.56
C LEU A 95 6.26 -2.71 -13.91
N ALA A 96 7.12 -2.47 -14.91
CA ALA A 96 7.01 -3.13 -16.22
C ALA A 96 7.21 -4.65 -16.11
N GLU A 97 8.18 -5.12 -15.32
CA GLU A 97 8.46 -6.54 -15.12
C GLU A 97 7.32 -7.26 -14.40
N LEU A 98 6.78 -6.67 -13.32
CA LEU A 98 5.65 -7.23 -12.59
C LEU A 98 4.39 -7.40 -13.46
N LEU A 99 4.18 -6.50 -14.40
CA LEU A 99 3.00 -6.49 -15.27
C LEU A 99 3.16 -7.31 -16.53
N ARG A 100 4.38 -7.64 -16.97
CA ARG A 100 4.68 -8.28 -18.26
C ARG A 100 3.83 -9.51 -18.56
N HIS A 101 3.56 -10.33 -17.55
CA HIS A 101 2.82 -11.60 -17.68
C HIS A 101 1.60 -11.65 -16.76
N ASP A 102 1.18 -10.52 -16.22
CA ASP A 102 -0.01 -10.46 -15.38
C ASP A 102 -1.28 -10.34 -16.24
N PRO A 103 -2.18 -11.34 -16.23
CA PRO A 103 -3.40 -11.33 -17.02
C PRO A 103 -4.38 -10.23 -16.58
N LYS A 104 -4.14 -9.59 -15.43
CA LYS A 104 -4.95 -8.50 -14.88
C LYS A 104 -4.21 -7.15 -14.85
N GLN A 105 -3.16 -6.99 -15.65
CA GLN A 105 -2.32 -5.79 -15.65
C GLN A 105 -3.12 -4.48 -15.79
N GLU A 106 -4.25 -4.51 -16.51
CA GLU A 106 -5.12 -3.34 -16.74
C GLU A 106 -5.88 -2.90 -15.49
N HIS A 107 -5.96 -3.76 -14.48
CA HIS A 107 -6.64 -3.52 -13.22
C HIS A 107 -5.69 -3.31 -12.04
N ARG A 108 -4.38 -3.24 -12.27
CA ARG A 108 -3.40 -3.00 -11.21
C ARG A 108 -3.22 -1.52 -10.97
N GLN A 109 -3.21 -1.12 -9.70
CA GLN A 109 -2.74 0.19 -9.27
C GLN A 109 -1.57 0.00 -8.32
N LEU A 110 -0.41 0.51 -8.72
CA LEU A 110 0.87 0.25 -8.09
C LEU A 110 1.63 1.56 -7.89
N ALA A 111 2.24 1.74 -6.72
CA ALA A 111 3.21 2.79 -6.45
C ALA A 111 4.46 2.17 -5.83
N ILE A 112 5.62 2.66 -6.21
CA ILE A 112 6.91 2.16 -5.76
C ILE A 112 7.90 3.32 -5.61
N ILE A 113 8.76 3.21 -4.60
CA ILE A 113 9.86 4.15 -4.38
C ILE A 113 11.07 3.39 -3.87
N ASP A 114 12.26 3.79 -4.31
CA ASP A 114 13.52 3.33 -3.74
C ASP A 114 14.10 4.35 -2.73
N LEU A 115 15.15 3.95 -2.04
CA LEU A 115 15.80 4.81 -1.04
C LEU A 115 16.56 6.00 -1.65
N GLN A 116 16.83 6.01 -2.96
CA GLN A 116 17.42 7.14 -3.68
C GLN A 116 16.36 8.20 -4.06
N GLY A 117 15.09 7.94 -3.76
CA GLY A 117 13.98 8.86 -4.06
C GLY A 117 13.43 8.74 -5.48
N ARG A 118 13.84 7.71 -6.23
CA ARG A 118 13.24 7.42 -7.53
C ARG A 118 11.88 6.76 -7.28
N ALA A 119 10.83 7.32 -7.84
CA ALA A 119 9.46 6.85 -7.64
C ALA A 119 8.73 6.65 -8.95
N ALA A 120 7.84 5.67 -8.99
CA ALA A 120 6.96 5.42 -10.12
C ALA A 120 5.56 5.01 -9.67
N ASN A 121 4.57 5.31 -10.49
CA ASN A 121 3.21 4.78 -10.35
C ASN A 121 2.64 4.20 -11.64
N ARG A 122 1.75 3.24 -11.45
CA ARG A 122 0.93 2.64 -12.50
C ARG A 122 -0.53 2.73 -12.09
N ASN A 123 -1.31 3.42 -12.89
CA ASN A 123 -2.76 3.51 -12.71
C ASN A 123 -3.49 2.48 -13.59
N PRO A 124 -4.66 1.98 -13.14
CA PRO A 124 -5.44 1.03 -13.94
C PRO A 124 -5.92 1.69 -15.24
N THR A 125 -5.84 0.95 -16.35
CA THR A 125 -6.35 1.36 -17.66
C THR A 125 -7.72 0.78 -17.97
N GLY A 126 -8.08 -0.32 -17.30
CA GLY A 126 -9.37 -1.01 -17.44
C GLY A 126 -10.42 -0.61 -16.41
N ALA A 127 -10.19 0.44 -15.61
CA ALA A 127 -11.19 0.92 -14.66
C ALA A 127 -12.30 1.66 -15.40
N THR A 128 -13.53 1.15 -15.31
CA THR A 128 -14.70 1.65 -16.07
C THR A 128 -15.89 2.01 -15.21
N GLU A 129 -15.73 2.03 -13.89
CA GLU A 129 -16.83 2.36 -13.00
C GLU A 129 -17.23 3.83 -13.17
N SER A 130 -18.42 4.05 -13.71
CA SER A 130 -18.95 5.38 -13.98
C SER A 130 -19.08 6.20 -12.71
N GLY A 131 -18.58 7.45 -12.75
CA GLY A 131 -18.69 8.42 -11.65
C GLY A 131 -17.60 8.35 -10.60
N GLN A 132 -16.62 7.50 -10.74
CA GLN A 132 -15.49 7.37 -9.81
C GLN A 132 -14.18 7.85 -10.48
N TRP A 133 -13.32 8.43 -9.67
CA TRP A 133 -12.04 8.91 -10.14
C TRP A 133 -10.90 8.03 -9.62
N TRP A 134 -9.89 7.83 -10.43
CA TRP A 134 -8.63 7.20 -10.05
C TRP A 134 -7.46 7.94 -10.69
N GLY A 135 -6.31 7.84 -10.07
CA GLY A 135 -5.10 8.45 -10.59
C GLY A 135 -3.96 8.37 -9.59
N GLY A 136 -2.88 9.02 -9.93
CA GLY A 136 -1.69 9.14 -9.09
C GLY A 136 -0.83 10.29 -9.54
N ALA A 137 0.12 10.67 -8.70
CA ALA A 137 1.15 11.65 -8.95
C ALA A 137 2.46 11.18 -8.30
N SER A 138 3.57 11.62 -8.83
CA SER A 138 4.90 11.43 -8.23
C SER A 138 5.57 12.78 -8.12
N GLY A 139 6.29 12.99 -7.04
CA GLY A 139 7.12 14.16 -6.80
C GLY A 139 8.49 13.77 -6.27
N ARG A 140 9.17 14.73 -5.69
CA ARG A 140 10.47 14.47 -5.09
C ARG A 140 10.31 13.59 -3.86
N HIS A 141 10.81 12.36 -3.93
CA HIS A 141 10.85 11.38 -2.84
C HIS A 141 9.49 10.83 -2.41
N TYR A 142 8.47 10.86 -3.29
CA TYR A 142 7.17 10.24 -3.02
C TYR A 142 6.41 9.84 -4.29
N ALA A 143 5.45 8.92 -4.14
CA ALA A 143 4.39 8.68 -5.11
C ALA A 143 3.06 8.47 -4.37
N VAL A 144 2.01 9.16 -4.82
CA VAL A 144 0.63 9.05 -4.34
C VAL A 144 -0.24 8.41 -5.40
N GLN A 145 -1.23 7.63 -4.98
CA GLN A 145 -2.19 6.99 -5.89
C GLN A 145 -3.51 6.72 -5.18
N GLY A 146 -4.57 6.58 -5.97
CA GLY A 146 -5.87 6.19 -5.44
C GLY A 146 -6.85 5.81 -6.53
N ASN A 147 -7.85 5.01 -6.15
CA ASN A 147 -8.97 4.59 -6.99
C ASN A 147 -10.27 4.69 -6.21
N THR A 148 -11.41 4.71 -6.91
CA THR A 148 -12.73 4.96 -6.30
C THR A 148 -12.79 6.23 -5.46
N LEU A 149 -12.06 7.26 -5.87
CA LEU A 149 -11.92 8.49 -5.12
C LEU A 149 -13.09 9.45 -5.36
N ALA A 150 -13.37 10.32 -4.38
CA ALA A 150 -14.30 11.42 -4.50
C ALA A 150 -13.96 12.37 -5.66
N GLY A 151 -12.68 12.46 -6.04
CA GLY A 151 -12.22 13.25 -7.17
C GLY A 151 -10.69 13.42 -7.19
N ARG A 152 -10.23 14.13 -8.22
CA ARG A 152 -8.79 14.42 -8.40
C ARG A 152 -8.15 15.20 -7.25
N LYS A 153 -8.98 15.95 -6.49
CA LYS A 153 -8.53 16.75 -5.36
C LYS A 153 -7.87 15.88 -4.27
N VAL A 154 -8.31 14.65 -4.09
CA VAL A 154 -7.71 13.71 -3.14
C VAL A 154 -6.21 13.56 -3.39
N ILE A 155 -5.81 13.25 -4.62
CA ILE A 155 -4.39 13.09 -4.98
C ILE A 155 -3.63 14.41 -4.93
N ALA A 156 -4.24 15.50 -5.37
CA ALA A 156 -3.60 16.82 -5.36
C ALA A 156 -3.32 17.31 -3.92
N ASP A 157 -4.28 17.15 -3.01
CA ASP A 157 -4.12 17.57 -1.62
C ASP A 157 -3.13 16.66 -0.87
N MET A 158 -3.13 15.34 -1.14
CA MET A 158 -2.11 14.42 -0.60
C MET A 158 -0.70 14.86 -0.98
N ALA A 159 -0.49 15.17 -2.26
CA ALA A 159 0.81 15.61 -2.76
C ALA A 159 1.24 16.94 -2.14
N ALA A 160 0.35 17.94 -2.13
CA ALA A 160 0.61 19.25 -1.54
C ALA A 160 0.94 19.14 -0.04
N ALA A 161 0.13 18.40 0.73
CA ALA A 161 0.36 18.22 2.15
C ALA A 161 1.69 17.51 2.45
N TYR A 162 2.08 16.52 1.64
CA TYR A 162 3.39 15.87 1.77
C TYR A 162 4.55 16.86 1.54
N GLU A 163 4.44 17.71 0.53
CA GLU A 163 5.48 18.67 0.15
C GLU A 163 5.59 19.85 1.13
N GLU A 164 4.47 20.34 1.66
CA GLU A 164 4.39 21.49 2.54
C GLU A 164 4.67 21.16 4.01
N THR A 165 4.50 19.89 4.42
CA THR A 165 4.71 19.49 5.80
C THR A 165 6.19 19.33 6.12
N SER A 166 6.65 20.05 7.15
CA SER A 166 7.97 19.85 7.74
C SER A 166 7.95 18.77 8.83
N GLY A 167 9.12 18.19 9.13
CA GLY A 167 9.27 17.16 10.16
C GLY A 167 9.77 15.83 9.61
N THR A 168 9.49 14.75 10.35
CA THR A 168 9.92 13.39 9.99
C THR A 168 9.18 12.87 8.77
N LEU A 169 9.68 11.77 8.16
CA LEU A 169 8.97 11.08 7.10
C LEU A 169 7.55 10.68 7.54
N ALA A 170 7.40 10.24 8.79
CA ALA A 170 6.10 9.88 9.35
C ALA A 170 5.13 11.08 9.44
N ASP A 171 5.61 12.27 9.82
CA ASP A 171 4.80 13.49 9.85
C ASP A 171 4.25 13.81 8.46
N ARG A 172 5.11 13.76 7.44
CA ARG A 172 4.72 14.02 6.05
C ARG A 172 3.75 12.99 5.48
N LEU A 173 3.95 11.70 5.78
CA LEU A 173 3.05 10.61 5.39
C LEU A 173 1.67 10.76 6.04
N MET A 174 1.61 11.08 7.34
CA MET A 174 0.33 11.29 8.04
C MET A 174 -0.39 12.51 7.51
N ALA A 175 0.31 13.63 7.29
CA ALA A 175 -0.30 14.84 6.73
C ALA A 175 -0.92 14.57 5.35
N ALA A 176 -0.20 13.85 4.48
CA ALA A 176 -0.72 13.44 3.18
C ALA A 176 -1.99 12.59 3.31
N LEU A 177 -2.00 11.59 4.21
CA LEU A 177 -3.15 10.72 4.40
C LEU A 177 -4.38 11.47 4.91
N VAL A 178 -4.20 12.37 5.89
CA VAL A 178 -5.27 13.23 6.44
C VAL A 178 -5.81 14.17 5.36
N ALA A 179 -4.95 14.84 4.59
CA ALA A 179 -5.38 15.72 3.51
C ALA A 179 -6.18 14.98 2.42
N GLY A 180 -5.79 13.74 2.09
CA GLY A 180 -6.55 12.89 1.18
C GLY A 180 -7.93 12.53 1.72
N ASP A 181 -8.03 12.26 3.03
CA ASP A 181 -9.30 11.99 3.71
C ASP A 181 -10.22 13.21 3.72
N ASP A 182 -9.69 14.37 4.10
CA ASP A 182 -10.40 15.66 4.12
C ASP A 182 -10.90 16.07 2.73
N ALA A 183 -10.19 15.70 1.66
CA ALA A 183 -10.60 15.90 0.28
C ALA A 183 -11.69 14.91 -0.20
N GLY A 184 -12.16 14.01 0.67
CA GLY A 184 -13.23 13.04 0.44
C GLY A 184 -12.76 11.59 0.27
N GLY A 185 -11.48 11.34 0.14
CA GLY A 185 -10.87 9.99 0.13
C GLY A 185 -11.53 8.99 -0.82
N ASP A 186 -11.68 7.75 -0.37
CA ASP A 186 -12.54 6.75 -1.02
C ASP A 186 -14.02 7.17 -0.84
N HIS A 187 -14.72 7.41 -1.94
CA HIS A 187 -16.10 7.91 -1.91
C HIS A 187 -17.08 6.97 -1.19
N ARG A 188 -16.73 5.71 -1.01
CA ARG A 188 -17.54 4.70 -0.30
C ARG A 188 -17.35 4.74 1.22
N GLY A 189 -16.34 5.45 1.70
CA GLY A 189 -15.94 5.54 3.10
C GLY A 189 -14.52 5.02 3.35
N ARG A 190 -14.03 5.19 4.56
CA ARG A 190 -12.70 4.75 5.01
C ARG A 190 -12.87 3.96 6.30
N LEU A 191 -12.89 2.64 6.16
CA LEU A 191 -13.09 1.70 7.27
C LEU A 191 -11.79 1.36 7.99
N ALA A 192 -10.65 1.44 7.29
CA ALA A 192 -9.36 1.10 7.83
C ALA A 192 -8.28 2.06 7.31
N ALA A 193 -7.21 2.23 8.10
CA ALA A 193 -6.05 3.01 7.74
C ALA A 193 -4.78 2.43 8.39
N GLY A 194 -3.61 2.70 7.82
CA GLY A 194 -2.34 2.27 8.39
C GLY A 194 -1.16 3.11 7.90
N ILE A 195 -0.11 3.15 8.71
CA ILE A 195 1.17 3.77 8.39
C ILE A 195 2.31 2.84 8.81
N ARG A 196 3.33 2.75 7.97
CA ARG A 196 4.57 2.04 8.23
C ARG A 196 5.75 2.89 7.82
N VAL A 197 6.74 3.00 8.70
CA VAL A 197 8.03 3.62 8.39
C VAL A 197 9.14 2.72 8.92
N ALA A 198 10.11 2.46 8.05
CA ALA A 198 11.27 1.64 8.34
C ALA A 198 12.55 2.42 8.10
N LYS A 199 13.58 2.08 8.86
CA LYS A 199 14.93 2.61 8.73
C LYS A 199 15.91 1.47 8.90
N ALA A 200 16.95 1.43 8.07
CA ALA A 200 18.01 0.46 8.26
C ALA A 200 18.67 0.65 9.63
N ALA A 201 18.84 -0.44 10.36
CA ALA A 201 19.56 -0.43 11.62
C ALA A 201 20.98 0.08 11.42
N SER A 202 21.48 0.85 12.39
CA SER A 202 22.89 1.17 12.44
C SER A 202 23.70 -0.11 12.65
N ALA A 203 24.89 -0.20 12.03
CA ALA A 203 25.75 -1.36 12.18
C ALA A 203 26.04 -1.64 13.68
N GLY A 204 25.59 -2.80 14.18
CA GLY A 204 25.76 -3.20 15.57
C GLY A 204 24.48 -3.22 16.43
N ASP A 205 23.34 -2.81 15.88
CA ASP A 205 22.05 -2.86 16.57
C ASP A 205 21.36 -4.21 16.26
N ALA A 206 21.61 -5.22 17.09
CA ALA A 206 21.08 -6.57 16.90
C ALA A 206 19.57 -6.70 17.20
N ASP A 207 18.97 -5.70 17.87
CA ASP A 207 17.56 -5.66 18.26
C ASP A 207 16.70 -4.74 17.38
N ALA A 208 17.26 -4.17 16.32
CA ALA A 208 16.51 -3.29 15.43
C ALA A 208 15.44 -4.08 14.68
N THR A 209 14.19 -3.79 14.97
CA THR A 209 13.06 -4.21 14.13
C THR A 209 13.12 -3.47 12.80
N ASP A 210 12.68 -4.12 11.70
CA ASP A 210 12.61 -3.49 10.38
C ASP A 210 11.74 -2.22 10.36
N PHE A 211 10.83 -2.08 11.33
CA PHE A 211 9.95 -0.92 11.48
C PHE A 211 10.23 -0.16 12.76
N TRP A 212 10.45 1.17 12.64
CA TRP A 212 10.45 2.03 13.81
C TRP A 212 9.06 2.64 14.09
N LEU A 213 8.15 2.62 13.09
CA LEU A 213 6.75 2.97 13.25
C LEU A 213 5.87 2.00 12.47
N GLU A 214 4.93 1.36 13.16
CA GLU A 214 3.85 0.58 12.57
C GLU A 214 2.57 0.82 13.37
N LEU A 215 1.58 1.47 12.74
CA LEU A 215 0.28 1.74 13.35
C LEU A 215 -0.83 1.37 12.37
N ASP A 216 -1.85 0.69 12.88
CA ASP A 216 -3.03 0.27 12.12
C ASP A 216 -4.32 0.63 12.86
N VAL A 217 -5.35 0.96 12.08
CA VAL A 217 -6.76 0.95 12.42
C VAL A 217 -7.44 -0.05 11.49
N ASP A 218 -7.75 -1.23 12.00
CA ASP A 218 -8.26 -2.34 11.19
C ASP A 218 -9.72 -2.16 10.80
N LYS A 219 -10.51 -1.47 11.66
CA LYS A 219 -11.92 -1.17 11.40
C LYS A 219 -12.41 -0.02 12.29
N SER A 220 -12.85 1.08 11.68
CA SER A 220 -13.49 2.22 12.32
C SER A 220 -14.22 3.06 11.30
N ASP A 221 -15.31 3.70 11.67
CA ASP A 221 -16.03 4.65 10.81
C ASP A 221 -15.26 5.98 10.65
N ASP A 222 -14.21 6.20 11.45
CA ASP A 222 -13.33 7.38 11.45
C ASP A 222 -11.84 6.96 11.43
N ALA A 223 -11.49 6.02 10.56
CA ALA A 223 -10.23 5.31 10.61
C ALA A 223 -8.99 6.20 10.47
N VAL A 224 -9.04 7.23 9.62
CA VAL A 224 -7.89 8.12 9.39
C VAL A 224 -7.66 9.02 10.60
N ASN A 225 -8.73 9.60 11.19
CA ASN A 225 -8.61 10.41 12.40
C ASN A 225 -8.19 9.58 13.62
N GLU A 226 -8.65 8.33 13.73
CA GLU A 226 -8.15 7.42 14.78
C GLU A 226 -6.66 7.10 14.59
N LEU A 227 -6.22 6.86 13.36
CA LEU A 227 -4.81 6.65 13.07
C LEU A 227 -3.97 7.89 13.40
N ALA A 228 -4.47 9.10 13.07
CA ALA A 228 -3.80 10.35 13.41
C ALA A 228 -3.68 10.56 14.94
N LYS A 229 -4.72 10.20 15.70
CA LYS A 229 -4.66 10.23 17.18
C LYS A 229 -3.64 9.22 17.74
N LYS A 230 -3.61 7.98 17.19
CA LYS A 230 -2.60 6.98 17.57
C LYS A 230 -1.19 7.45 17.25
N TYR A 231 -0.99 8.06 16.09
CA TYR A 231 0.30 8.63 15.70
C TYR A 231 0.73 9.77 16.63
N GLY A 232 -0.16 10.70 16.95
CA GLY A 232 0.12 11.79 17.89
C GLY A 232 0.53 11.29 19.30
N ALA A 233 -0.18 10.27 19.80
CA ALA A 233 0.16 9.64 21.09
C ALA A 233 1.52 8.94 21.05
N TRP A 234 1.80 8.18 19.98
CA TRP A 234 3.08 7.52 19.76
C TRP A 234 4.23 8.55 19.69
N LYS A 235 4.05 9.64 18.95
CA LYS A 235 5.05 10.70 18.78
C LYS A 235 5.37 11.37 20.13
N ALA A 236 4.35 11.70 20.92
CA ALA A 236 4.52 12.30 22.25
C ALA A 236 5.31 11.38 23.20
N ASP A 237 5.03 10.07 23.18
CA ASP A 237 5.77 9.08 23.99
C ASP A 237 7.23 8.95 23.52
N ALA A 238 7.48 8.94 22.21
CA ALA A 238 8.82 8.89 21.63
C ALA A 238 9.65 10.13 22.02
N GLU A 239 9.05 11.33 21.96
CA GLU A 239 9.70 12.58 22.37
C GLU A 239 10.02 12.59 23.88
N GLN A 240 9.14 12.06 24.73
CA GLN A 240 9.41 11.92 26.16
C GLN A 240 10.58 10.98 26.47
N LYS A 241 10.67 9.87 25.73
CA LYS A 241 11.77 8.92 25.91
C LYS A 241 13.14 9.47 25.50
N GLN A 242 13.17 10.42 24.58
CA GLN A 242 14.39 11.09 24.11
C GLN A 242 14.88 12.20 25.06
N LYS A 243 14.04 12.71 25.97
CA LYS A 243 14.46 13.71 26.96
C LYS A 243 15.45 13.13 27.98
N PRO A 244 16.47 13.89 28.41
CA PRO A 244 17.38 13.46 29.46
C PRO A 244 16.61 13.04 30.72
N SER A 245 17.10 12.06 31.46
CA SER A 245 16.42 11.47 32.62
C SER A 245 16.05 12.48 33.73
N ALA A 246 16.74 13.64 33.79
CA ALA A 246 16.47 14.73 34.72
C ALA A 246 15.22 15.58 34.34
N GLU A 247 14.71 15.49 33.09
CA GLU A 247 13.57 16.27 32.60
C GLU A 247 12.32 15.42 32.33
N ARG A 248 12.37 14.11 32.61
CA ARG A 248 11.21 13.22 32.48
C ARG A 248 10.26 13.47 33.63
N GLN A 249 9.11 14.07 33.38
CA GLN A 249 8.03 14.15 34.37
C GLN A 249 7.46 12.74 34.61
N PRO A 250 7.08 12.42 35.87
CA PRO A 250 6.47 11.15 36.25
C PRO A 250 5.11 10.94 35.56
#